data_c84933dc9521378d748b1b0adfdaef46
#
_entry.id   c84933dc9521378d748b1b0adfdaef46
#
_cell.length_a   1.000
_cell.length_b   1.000
_cell.length_c   1.000
_cell.angle_alpha   90.00
_cell.angle_beta   90.00
_cell.angle_gamma   90.00
#
_symmetry.space_group_name_H-M   'P 1'
#
loop_
_entity.id
_entity.type
_entity.pdbx_description
1 polymer ?
#
loop_
_entity_poly.entity_id
_entity_poly.type
_entity_poly.pdbx_seq_one_letter_code
_entity_poly.pdbx_strand_id
1 'polypeptide(L)'
;VALAKQYPDIVKVIAVGNEAMVRWAASYYVQPNVILKWVTHLQDLKNSGELSADLWITSSDDFASWGGGDPSYRTPDLEKLIKAVDYVSMHTYPYHNTHYNPNFWRVPATESGLTEIEKIDAAMLRAKNFATAQFYEVQKYVASIAKDKPVHIGETGWATYSNGHYSDEGSRASDEYKEA
;
A
#
# COMPACT_ATOMS: atom_id res chain seq x y z
N VAL A 1 19.12 -13.23 -0.01
CA VAL A 1 19.85 -13.89 1.10
C VAL A 1 21.33 -13.57 1.05
N ALA A 2 22.04 -13.83 -0.09
CA ALA A 2 23.51 -13.64 -0.15
C ALA A 2 23.94 -12.21 0.25
N LEU A 3 23.34 -11.18 -0.34
CA LEU A 3 23.66 -9.78 -0.01
C LEU A 3 23.36 -9.44 1.46
N ALA A 4 22.26 -9.95 2.02
CA ALA A 4 21.93 -9.72 3.42
C ALA A 4 22.93 -10.37 4.38
N LYS A 5 23.50 -11.52 4.00
CA LYS A 5 24.61 -12.15 4.75
C LYS A 5 25.93 -11.39 4.61
N GLN A 6 26.22 -10.90 3.40
CA GLN A 6 27.47 -10.20 3.11
C GLN A 6 27.49 -8.76 3.70
N TYR A 7 26.33 -8.10 3.73
CA TYR A 7 26.20 -6.69 4.14
C TYR A 7 25.09 -6.48 5.18
N PRO A 8 25.20 -7.11 6.38
CA PRO A 8 24.15 -7.07 7.40
C PRO A 8 23.92 -5.66 7.98
N ASP A 9 24.91 -4.79 7.87
CA ASP A 9 24.83 -3.40 8.33
C ASP A 9 24.12 -2.48 7.33
N ILE A 10 23.99 -2.92 6.06
CA ILE A 10 23.36 -2.15 4.98
C ILE A 10 21.97 -2.70 4.67
N VAL A 11 21.84 -4.01 4.51
CA VAL A 11 20.56 -4.66 4.17
C VAL A 11 19.76 -4.87 5.46
N LYS A 12 18.82 -3.99 5.72
CA LYS A 12 17.96 -3.99 6.93
C LYS A 12 16.55 -4.53 6.69
N VAL A 13 16.13 -4.63 5.43
CA VAL A 13 14.78 -5.10 5.07
C VAL A 13 14.85 -6.04 3.87
N ILE A 14 14.06 -7.09 3.90
CA ILE A 14 13.76 -7.93 2.73
C ILE A 14 12.24 -7.94 2.53
N ALA A 15 11.79 -7.47 1.37
CA ALA A 15 10.41 -7.65 0.92
C ALA A 15 10.31 -8.90 0.03
N VAL A 16 9.41 -9.81 0.39
CA VAL A 16 9.10 -11.02 -0.38
C VAL A 16 7.93 -10.73 -1.31
N GLY A 17 8.24 -10.26 -2.50
CA GLY A 17 7.25 -9.81 -3.47
C GLY A 17 6.95 -8.31 -3.37
N ASN A 18 6.50 -7.77 -4.48
CA ASN A 18 6.01 -6.42 -4.64
C ASN A 18 4.75 -6.48 -5.48
N GLU A 19 3.61 -6.02 -4.94
CA GLU A 19 2.27 -6.11 -5.54
C GLU A 19 1.95 -7.51 -6.11
N ALA A 20 2.44 -8.53 -5.43
CA ALA A 20 2.31 -9.91 -5.88
C ALA A 20 0.92 -10.51 -5.58
N MET A 21 0.22 -9.99 -4.58
CA MET A 21 -1.10 -10.49 -4.16
C MET A 21 -2.26 -9.70 -4.74
N VAL A 22 -2.04 -8.81 -5.71
CA VAL A 22 -3.08 -8.02 -6.37
C VAL A 22 -3.85 -8.86 -7.39
N ARG A 23 -5.13 -9.11 -7.15
CA ARG A 23 -5.96 -10.00 -8.00
C ARG A 23 -6.29 -9.42 -9.38
N TRP A 24 -6.24 -8.10 -9.54
CA TRP A 24 -6.42 -7.46 -10.84
C TRP A 24 -5.24 -7.74 -11.80
N ALA A 25 -4.10 -8.13 -11.28
CA ALA A 25 -2.91 -8.49 -12.08
C ALA A 25 -2.83 -10.00 -12.31
N ALA A 26 -3.81 -10.57 -12.97
CA ALA A 26 -3.98 -12.02 -13.14
C ALA A 26 -2.74 -12.74 -13.72
N SER A 27 -1.93 -12.04 -14.52
CA SER A 27 -0.73 -12.62 -15.16
C SER A 27 0.43 -12.90 -14.19
N TYR A 28 0.47 -12.25 -13.04
CA TYR A 28 1.53 -12.43 -12.03
C TYR A 28 1.00 -12.55 -10.59
N TYR A 29 -0.32 -12.70 -10.43
CA TYR A 29 -0.91 -12.90 -9.12
C TYR A 29 -0.34 -14.11 -8.40
N VAL A 30 0.05 -13.92 -7.16
CA VAL A 30 0.56 -14.97 -6.26
C VAL A 30 -0.30 -15.04 -5.01
N GLN A 31 -0.72 -16.23 -4.63
CA GLN A 31 -1.52 -16.42 -3.43
C GLN A 31 -0.70 -16.16 -2.14
N PRO A 32 -1.33 -15.68 -1.05
CA PRO A 32 -0.66 -15.40 0.21
C PRO A 32 0.16 -16.57 0.78
N ASN A 33 -0.27 -17.82 0.57
CA ASN A 33 0.46 -19.01 1.04
C ASN A 33 1.83 -19.19 0.36
N VAL A 34 1.99 -18.73 -0.89
CA VAL A 34 3.28 -18.79 -1.59
C VAL A 34 4.24 -17.75 -1.00
N ILE A 35 3.77 -16.53 -0.75
CA ILE A 35 4.54 -15.48 -0.07
C ILE A 35 4.90 -15.95 1.36
N LEU A 36 3.93 -16.49 2.09
CA LEU A 36 4.12 -17.04 3.44
C LEU A 36 5.24 -18.08 3.49
N LYS A 37 5.31 -18.99 2.51
CA LYS A 37 6.38 -19.99 2.42
C LYS A 37 7.77 -19.34 2.43
N TRP A 38 7.96 -18.28 1.65
CA TRP A 38 9.25 -17.60 1.55
C TRP A 38 9.54 -16.70 2.74
N VAL A 39 8.53 -16.04 3.30
CA VAL A 39 8.65 -15.29 4.55
C VAL A 39 9.08 -16.24 5.68
N THR A 40 8.41 -17.39 5.83
CA THR A 40 8.76 -18.39 6.85
C THR A 40 10.21 -18.88 6.67
N HIS A 41 10.61 -19.19 5.43
CA HIS A 41 12.01 -19.59 5.16
C HIS A 41 13.01 -18.52 5.60
N LEU A 42 12.76 -17.25 5.33
CA LEU A 42 13.65 -16.16 5.77
C LEU A 42 13.63 -15.98 7.29
N GLN A 43 12.48 -16.15 7.95
CA GLN A 43 12.39 -16.13 9.42
C GLN A 43 13.18 -17.31 10.04
N ASP A 44 13.15 -18.49 9.41
CA ASP A 44 13.95 -19.64 9.86
C ASP A 44 15.45 -19.36 9.75
N LEU A 45 15.91 -18.74 8.66
CA LEU A 45 17.30 -18.31 8.50
C LEU A 45 17.70 -17.25 9.54
N LYS A 46 16.78 -16.37 9.92
CA LYS A 46 16.98 -15.38 10.99
C LYS A 46 17.07 -16.06 12.36
N ASN A 47 16.17 -17.00 12.63
CA ASN A 47 16.15 -17.77 13.88
C ASN A 47 17.36 -18.69 14.06
N SER A 48 17.92 -19.23 12.97
CA SER A 48 19.14 -20.03 12.99
C SER A 48 20.42 -19.21 13.10
N GLY A 49 20.33 -17.88 13.03
CA GLY A 49 21.50 -16.98 13.04
C GLY A 49 22.22 -16.88 11.69
N GLU A 50 21.66 -17.45 10.61
CA GLU A 50 22.21 -17.30 9.27
C GLU A 50 21.93 -15.90 8.66
N LEU A 51 20.90 -15.23 9.14
CA LEU A 51 20.60 -13.83 8.86
C LEU A 51 20.61 -13.04 10.17
N SER A 52 20.89 -11.74 10.08
CA SER A 52 20.86 -10.84 11.23
C SER A 52 19.50 -10.83 11.91
N ALA A 53 19.47 -10.87 13.23
CA ALA A 53 18.26 -10.73 14.03
C ALA A 53 17.56 -9.37 13.81
N ASP A 54 18.33 -8.34 13.44
CA ASP A 54 17.83 -6.99 13.17
C ASP A 54 17.23 -6.83 11.76
N LEU A 55 17.30 -7.89 10.93
CA LEU A 55 16.73 -7.86 9.59
C LEU A 55 15.19 -7.92 9.66
N TRP A 56 14.52 -7.00 9.02
CA TRP A 56 13.07 -6.99 8.91
C TRP A 56 12.62 -7.70 7.64
N ILE A 57 11.64 -8.59 7.77
CA ILE A 57 11.09 -9.37 6.67
C ILE A 57 9.62 -9.00 6.49
N THR A 58 9.26 -8.63 5.27
CA THR A 58 7.89 -8.23 4.90
C THR A 58 7.51 -8.74 3.51
N SER A 59 6.30 -8.47 3.08
CA SER A 59 5.87 -8.35 1.68
C SER A 59 5.34 -6.94 1.49
N SER A 60 5.51 -6.38 0.30
CA SER A 60 5.06 -5.03 -0.02
C SER A 60 3.92 -5.12 -1.02
N ASP A 61 2.70 -4.69 -0.64
CA ASP A 61 1.52 -4.98 -1.46
C ASP A 61 0.41 -3.92 -1.29
N ASP A 62 -0.54 -3.90 -2.20
CA ASP A 62 -1.68 -3.00 -2.20
C ASP A 62 -2.52 -3.12 -0.91
N PHE A 63 -3.16 -2.04 -0.49
CA PHE A 63 -3.97 -2.00 0.74
C PHE A 63 -5.07 -3.06 0.75
N ALA A 64 -5.70 -3.36 -0.41
CA ALA A 64 -6.74 -4.39 -0.50
C ALA A 64 -6.15 -5.79 -0.28
N SER A 65 -4.96 -6.06 -0.82
CA SER A 65 -4.23 -7.32 -0.63
C SER A 65 -3.92 -7.60 0.83
N TRP A 66 -3.72 -6.56 1.63
CA TRP A 66 -3.56 -6.65 3.09
C TRP A 66 -4.88 -6.64 3.87
N GLY A 67 -6.02 -6.82 3.18
CA GLY A 67 -7.34 -6.95 3.78
C GLY A 67 -8.04 -5.63 4.10
N GLY A 68 -7.52 -4.50 3.61
CA GLY A 68 -8.23 -3.22 3.61
C GLY A 68 -9.26 -3.17 2.48
N GLY A 69 -10.46 -2.67 2.74
CA GLY A 69 -11.49 -2.49 1.73
C GLY A 69 -12.25 -3.76 1.35
N ASP A 70 -11.70 -4.64 0.53
CA ASP A 70 -12.38 -5.85 0.05
C ASP A 70 -12.21 -7.06 1.01
N PRO A 71 -13.28 -7.49 1.71
CA PRO A 71 -13.21 -8.61 2.64
C PRO A 71 -12.82 -9.95 1.97
N SER A 72 -12.95 -10.08 0.65
CA SER A 72 -12.59 -11.32 -0.06
C SER A 72 -11.10 -11.64 0.01
N TYR A 73 -10.25 -10.66 0.28
CA TYR A 73 -8.82 -10.87 0.53
C TYR A 73 -8.52 -11.46 1.93
N ARG A 74 -9.45 -11.33 2.89
CA ARG A 74 -9.29 -11.78 4.28
C ARG A 74 -9.40 -13.29 4.38
N THR A 75 -8.30 -13.98 4.08
CA THR A 75 -8.20 -15.43 4.06
C THR A 75 -7.36 -15.95 5.22
N PRO A 76 -7.51 -17.22 5.64
CA PRO A 76 -6.66 -17.81 6.67
C PRO A 76 -5.16 -17.76 6.34
N ASP A 77 -4.79 -17.81 5.06
CA ASP A 77 -3.39 -17.73 4.65
C ASP A 77 -2.85 -16.31 4.72
N LEU A 78 -3.68 -15.29 4.43
CA LEU A 78 -3.32 -13.89 4.69
C LEU A 78 -3.12 -13.64 6.19
N GLU A 79 -3.97 -14.18 7.06
CA GLU A 79 -3.80 -14.05 8.52
C GLU A 79 -2.49 -14.67 9.01
N LYS A 80 -2.11 -15.83 8.47
CA LYS A 80 -0.81 -16.46 8.78
C LYS A 80 0.35 -15.60 8.29
N LEU A 81 0.23 -15.01 7.09
CA LEU A 81 1.23 -14.13 6.52
C LEU A 81 1.41 -12.86 7.38
N ILE A 82 0.32 -12.22 7.81
CA ILE A 82 0.34 -11.07 8.71
C ILE A 82 1.09 -11.40 10.01
N LYS A 83 0.87 -12.60 10.56
CA LYS A 83 1.60 -13.05 11.77
C LYS A 83 3.10 -13.25 11.50
N ALA A 84 3.46 -13.76 10.33
CA ALA A 84 4.81 -14.18 9.99
C ALA A 84 5.75 -13.02 9.61
N VAL A 85 5.24 -11.95 9.00
CA VAL A 85 6.05 -10.77 8.64
C VAL A 85 6.44 -9.97 9.90
N ASP A 86 7.54 -9.23 9.85
CA ASP A 86 7.94 -8.34 10.94
C ASP A 86 7.07 -7.06 10.96
N TYR A 87 6.63 -6.59 9.81
CA TYR A 87 5.66 -5.50 9.64
C TYR A 87 4.89 -5.67 8.32
N VAL A 88 3.75 -5.00 8.21
CA VAL A 88 2.98 -4.91 6.95
C VAL A 88 3.44 -3.69 6.17
N SER A 89 3.91 -3.89 4.95
CA SER A 89 4.24 -2.82 4.00
C SER A 89 3.09 -2.66 3.01
N MET A 90 2.27 -1.63 3.19
CA MET A 90 1.12 -1.38 2.33
C MET A 90 1.37 -0.27 1.32
N HIS A 91 0.76 -0.40 0.15
CA HIS A 91 0.72 0.64 -0.87
C HIS A 91 -0.63 1.35 -0.84
N THR A 92 -0.61 2.65 -0.97
CA THR A 92 -1.80 3.48 -1.14
C THR A 92 -1.51 4.60 -2.11
N TYR A 93 -2.32 4.71 -3.16
CA TYR A 93 -2.18 5.70 -4.21
C TYR A 93 -3.49 6.47 -4.35
N PRO A 94 -3.75 7.49 -3.54
CA PRO A 94 -5.04 8.17 -3.52
C PRO A 94 -5.40 8.76 -4.88
N TYR A 95 -4.45 9.31 -5.61
CA TYR A 95 -4.68 9.78 -6.97
C TYR A 95 -4.99 8.61 -7.92
N HIS A 96 -4.14 7.59 -7.95
CA HIS A 96 -4.26 6.46 -8.88
C HIS A 96 -5.54 5.65 -8.64
N ASN A 97 -5.95 5.49 -7.39
CA ASN A 97 -7.16 4.76 -7.04
C ASN A 97 -8.46 5.52 -7.35
N THR A 98 -8.39 6.83 -7.61
CA THR A 98 -9.56 7.70 -7.79
C THR A 98 -9.60 8.42 -9.14
N HIS A 99 -8.52 8.42 -9.93
CA HIS A 99 -8.42 9.17 -11.19
C HIS A 99 -9.52 8.83 -12.22
N TYR A 100 -10.02 7.60 -12.19
CA TYR A 100 -11.10 7.14 -13.06
C TYR A 100 -12.51 7.51 -12.55
N ASN A 101 -12.61 8.09 -11.35
CA ASN A 101 -13.87 8.50 -10.75
C ASN A 101 -14.06 10.02 -10.83
N PRO A 102 -14.74 10.54 -11.89
CA PRO A 102 -14.91 11.97 -12.05
C PRO A 102 -15.65 12.64 -10.87
N ASN A 103 -16.53 11.90 -10.19
CA ASN A 103 -17.27 12.44 -9.05
C ASN A 103 -16.37 12.71 -7.83
N PHE A 104 -15.23 12.02 -7.73
CA PHE A 104 -14.26 12.27 -6.65
C PHE A 104 -13.56 13.62 -6.84
N TRP A 105 -13.24 13.98 -8.09
CA TRP A 105 -12.45 15.18 -8.43
C TRP A 105 -13.32 16.39 -8.82
N ARG A 106 -14.61 16.19 -9.07
CA ARG A 106 -15.54 17.27 -9.33
C ARG A 106 -15.67 18.19 -8.13
N VAL A 107 -15.69 19.51 -8.38
CA VAL A 107 -15.97 20.51 -7.35
C VAL A 107 -17.42 20.33 -6.85
N PRO A 108 -17.63 19.97 -5.57
CA PRO A 108 -18.97 19.86 -5.01
C PRO A 108 -19.68 21.21 -5.03
N ALA A 109 -21.02 21.19 -5.09
CA ALA A 109 -21.83 22.41 -5.05
C ALA A 109 -21.54 23.28 -3.81
N THR A 110 -21.18 22.65 -2.68
CA THR A 110 -20.79 23.30 -1.42
C THR A 110 -19.48 24.07 -1.52
N GLU A 111 -18.66 23.78 -2.51
CA GLU A 111 -17.34 24.39 -2.73
C GLU A 111 -17.35 25.38 -3.92
N SER A 112 -18.51 25.56 -4.60
CA SER A 112 -18.61 26.38 -5.81
C SER A 112 -18.28 27.88 -5.60
N GLY A 113 -18.42 28.37 -4.38
CA GLY A 113 -18.07 29.75 -4.00
C GLY A 113 -16.63 29.97 -3.56
N LEU A 114 -15.82 28.91 -3.49
CA LEU A 114 -14.42 29.00 -3.10
C LEU A 114 -13.56 29.54 -4.25
N THR A 115 -12.41 30.11 -3.91
CA THR A 115 -11.34 30.44 -4.86
C THR A 115 -10.75 29.16 -5.47
N GLU A 116 -10.03 29.25 -6.58
CA GLU A 116 -9.38 28.08 -7.20
C GLU A 116 -8.38 27.40 -6.25
N ILE A 117 -7.60 28.14 -5.49
CA ILE A 117 -6.68 27.59 -4.48
C ILE A 117 -7.44 26.80 -3.40
N GLU A 118 -8.50 27.39 -2.85
CA GLU A 118 -9.32 26.71 -1.83
C GLU A 118 -10.01 25.45 -2.37
N LYS A 119 -10.39 25.41 -3.64
CA LYS A 119 -10.92 24.21 -4.30
C LYS A 119 -9.86 23.12 -4.43
N ILE A 120 -8.62 23.51 -4.78
CA ILE A 120 -7.48 22.58 -4.83
C ILE A 120 -7.21 22.00 -3.43
N ASP A 121 -7.11 22.85 -2.41
CA ASP A 121 -6.88 22.43 -1.02
C ASP A 121 -7.98 21.46 -0.54
N ALA A 122 -9.25 21.75 -0.86
CA ALA A 122 -10.37 20.88 -0.51
C ALA A 122 -10.28 19.51 -1.23
N ALA A 123 -9.88 19.49 -2.50
CA ALA A 123 -9.67 18.24 -3.25
C ALA A 123 -8.50 17.44 -2.68
N MET A 124 -7.40 18.08 -2.33
CA MET A 124 -6.25 17.44 -1.71
C MET A 124 -6.56 16.90 -0.31
N LEU A 125 -7.41 17.62 0.45
CA LEU A 125 -7.89 17.11 1.73
C LEU A 125 -8.74 15.84 1.56
N ARG A 126 -9.57 15.76 0.52
CA ARG A 126 -10.31 14.52 0.20
C ARG A 126 -9.35 13.37 -0.15
N ALA A 127 -8.34 13.62 -0.96
CA ALA A 127 -7.32 12.63 -1.33
C ALA A 127 -6.54 12.13 -0.09
N LYS A 128 -6.11 13.04 0.77
CA LYS A 128 -5.49 12.71 2.06
C LYS A 128 -6.39 11.86 2.93
N ASN A 129 -7.66 12.24 3.07
CA ASN A 129 -8.62 11.49 3.87
C ASN A 129 -8.87 10.09 3.31
N PHE A 130 -8.87 9.94 1.98
CA PHE A 130 -8.98 8.66 1.31
C PHE A 130 -7.79 7.74 1.63
N ALA A 131 -6.55 8.23 1.47
CA ALA A 131 -5.35 7.47 1.83
C ALA A 131 -5.32 7.10 3.32
N THR A 132 -5.71 8.04 4.18
CA THR A 132 -5.80 7.84 5.63
C THR A 132 -6.83 6.77 5.98
N ALA A 133 -7.99 6.75 5.33
CA ALA A 133 -9.02 5.74 5.52
C ALA A 133 -8.51 4.35 5.10
N GLN A 134 -7.83 4.23 3.96
CA GLN A 134 -7.20 2.97 3.53
C GLN A 134 -6.18 2.45 4.55
N PHE A 135 -5.32 3.34 5.06
CA PHE A 135 -4.34 2.98 6.09
C PHE A 135 -5.02 2.45 7.36
N TYR A 136 -6.02 3.15 7.87
CA TYR A 136 -6.71 2.71 9.09
C TYR A 136 -7.51 1.43 8.91
N GLU A 137 -8.06 1.17 7.73
CA GLU A 137 -8.73 -0.10 7.44
C GLU A 137 -7.75 -1.28 7.52
N VAL A 138 -6.56 -1.14 6.91
CA VAL A 138 -5.50 -2.17 7.02
C VAL A 138 -5.04 -2.30 8.46
N GLN A 139 -4.73 -1.20 9.14
CA GLN A 139 -4.26 -1.21 10.52
C GLN A 139 -5.25 -1.90 11.45
N LYS A 140 -6.55 -1.60 11.31
CA LYS A 140 -7.62 -2.21 12.10
C LYS A 140 -7.71 -3.72 11.87
N TYR A 141 -7.64 -4.16 10.61
CA TYR A 141 -7.68 -5.58 10.29
C TYR A 141 -6.43 -6.29 10.80
N VAL A 142 -5.24 -5.75 10.55
CA VAL A 142 -3.96 -6.29 11.04
C VAL A 142 -3.96 -6.40 12.57
N ALA A 143 -4.40 -5.36 13.28
CA ALA A 143 -4.47 -5.37 14.74
C ALA A 143 -5.45 -6.41 15.30
N SER A 144 -6.50 -6.78 14.55
CA SER A 144 -7.41 -7.86 14.94
C SER A 144 -6.77 -9.25 14.89
N ILE A 145 -5.66 -9.40 14.14
CA ILE A 145 -4.93 -10.66 13.94
C ILE A 145 -3.66 -10.69 14.81
N ALA A 146 -2.93 -9.57 14.84
CA ALA A 146 -1.67 -9.39 15.54
C ALA A 146 -1.62 -7.95 16.10
N LYS A 147 -2.05 -7.77 17.35
CA LYS A 147 -2.36 -6.48 17.99
C LYS A 147 -1.27 -5.41 17.83
N ASP A 148 -0.01 -5.79 17.98
CA ASP A 148 1.11 -4.84 17.98
C ASP A 148 1.91 -4.87 16.65
N LYS A 149 1.37 -5.49 15.61
CA LYS A 149 2.02 -5.58 14.30
C LYS A 149 2.09 -4.20 13.66
N PRO A 150 3.29 -3.67 13.35
CA PRO A 150 3.42 -2.38 12.66
C PRO A 150 2.84 -2.44 11.24
N VAL A 151 2.23 -1.33 10.81
CA VAL A 151 1.81 -1.10 9.44
C VAL A 151 2.50 0.16 8.95
N HIS A 152 3.22 0.05 7.85
CA HIS A 152 3.92 1.16 7.21
C HIS A 152 3.41 1.35 5.78
N ILE A 153 3.40 2.59 5.31
CA ILE A 153 3.17 2.88 3.89
C ILE A 153 4.51 2.65 3.19
N GLY A 154 4.58 1.59 2.37
CA GLY A 154 5.75 1.23 1.59
C GLY A 154 5.85 2.00 0.28
N GLU A 155 4.67 2.28 -0.33
CA GLU A 155 4.59 3.04 -1.57
C GLU A 155 3.39 3.96 -1.58
N THR A 156 3.62 5.15 -2.13
CA THR A 156 2.60 6.11 -2.52
C THR A 156 3.14 7.00 -3.62
N GLY A 157 2.27 7.74 -4.29
CA GLY A 157 2.71 8.67 -5.33
C GLY A 157 1.57 9.46 -5.93
N TRP A 158 1.96 10.48 -6.70
CA TRP A 158 1.07 11.35 -7.43
C TRP A 158 1.56 11.54 -8.86
N ALA A 159 0.67 11.39 -9.84
CA ALA A 159 1.05 11.61 -11.23
C ALA A 159 1.30 13.10 -11.49
N THR A 160 2.42 13.41 -12.13
CA THR A 160 2.78 14.79 -12.52
C THR A 160 2.25 15.18 -13.89
N TYR A 161 1.68 14.23 -14.63
CA TYR A 161 1.13 14.42 -15.97
C TYR A 161 0.08 13.35 -16.29
N SER A 162 -1.07 13.75 -16.84
CA SER A 162 -2.22 12.86 -17.10
C SER A 162 -2.05 11.90 -18.27
N ASN A 163 -1.27 12.23 -19.26
CA ASN A 163 -1.08 11.54 -20.55
C ASN A 163 -2.37 11.11 -21.28
N GLY A 164 -3.51 11.72 -20.96
CA GLY A 164 -4.80 11.46 -21.60
C GLY A 164 -5.50 10.15 -21.23
N HIS A 165 -5.03 9.44 -20.19
CA HIS A 165 -5.63 8.17 -19.75
C HIS A 165 -6.68 8.32 -18.65
N TYR A 166 -6.94 9.53 -18.19
CA TYR A 166 -7.81 9.81 -17.04
C TYR A 166 -9.06 10.58 -17.48
N SER A 167 -10.07 10.65 -16.62
CA SER A 167 -11.18 11.60 -16.81
C SER A 167 -10.66 13.04 -16.85
N ASP A 168 -11.42 13.97 -17.43
CA ASP A 168 -11.01 15.38 -17.48
C ASP A 168 -10.71 15.94 -16.09
N GLU A 169 -11.53 15.60 -15.09
CA GLU A 169 -11.31 15.98 -13.70
C GLU A 169 -10.07 15.29 -13.09
N GLY A 170 -9.83 14.01 -13.41
CA GLY A 170 -8.63 13.28 -12.98
C GLY A 170 -7.37 13.81 -13.66
N SER A 171 -7.43 14.19 -14.94
CA SER A 171 -6.34 14.86 -15.67
C SER A 171 -5.96 16.17 -15.00
N ARG A 172 -6.96 16.97 -14.65
CA ARG A 172 -6.77 18.21 -13.92
C ARG A 172 -6.07 18.00 -12.58
N ALA A 173 -6.44 16.95 -11.82
CA ALA A 173 -5.81 16.63 -10.56
C ALA A 173 -4.31 16.29 -10.70
N SER A 174 -3.89 15.69 -11.83
CA SER A 174 -2.46 15.45 -12.08
C SER A 174 -1.71 16.69 -12.55
N ASP A 175 -2.35 17.48 -13.44
CA ASP A 175 -1.67 18.58 -14.11
C ASP A 175 -1.65 19.87 -13.28
N GLU A 176 -2.70 20.12 -12.49
CA GLU A 176 -2.86 21.35 -11.72
C GLU A 176 -2.61 21.17 -10.21
N TYR A 177 -2.90 19.99 -9.63
CA TYR A 177 -2.86 19.78 -8.17
C TYR A 177 -1.57 19.12 -7.67
N LYS A 178 -0.70 18.71 -8.58
CA LYS A 178 0.55 18.00 -8.25
C LYS A 178 1.50 18.76 -7.31
N GLU A 179 1.40 20.07 -7.25
CA GLU A 179 2.24 20.92 -6.41
C GLU A 179 1.65 21.13 -5.00
N ALA A 180 0.37 20.84 -4.81
CA ALA A 180 -0.29 20.94 -3.51
C ALA A 180 -0.03 19.71 -2.64
#